data_cd0644fb0c247fe968cc03fc496a8255
#
_entry.id   cd0644fb0c247fe968cc03fc496a8255
#
_cell.length_a   1.000
_cell.length_b   1.000
_cell.length_c   1.000
_cell.angle_alpha   90.00
_cell.angle_beta   90.00
_cell.angle_gamma   90.00
#
_symmetry.space_group_name_H-M   'P 1'
#
loop_
_entity.id
_entity.type
_entity.pdbx_description
1 polymer ?
#
loop_
_entity_poly.entity_id
_entity_poly.type
_entity_poly.pdbx_seq_one_letter_code
_entity_poly.pdbx_strand_id
1 'polypeptide(L)'
;MPDRAGCVGLLHETFLQTNPSPLSSTSKRLALILSAAVAGFTLAQFVARQNGAPSWWPDRDRDRQARYFKEVLQLVKENYVGDAPADYASLTRSALDGMVAQLDPHSAFMLADEYRETEEEMTNAFTGVGIQVEQRDNQVVIIAPIPGTPAERAGVRRNDRLVKIDGQPLATPTLAATIKLVRGEPGSLVTLTVYRPSQSKTIDYPLRREKIRLESVRLATLRPGQIGYLQITQFSERTGEEFASALAGLEKSGLRALIIDLRNNPGGLLDAAIAVCSQFFDQDELIMYTQGRTPETRDNHYAPGGHRARHYPVAILVNGGTASAAEIVAGAMRDTKRAVIVGEKTFGKGSVQSVIELDNGEGLRLTTARYYTPSGITIHEKGIAPQVEFEVSPDDEARLRIQQARPDLSVAPEDDFKPITDLQLAAAEEVLTGVLAAKGR
;
A
#
# COMPACT_ATOMS: atom_id res chain seq x y z
N MET A 1 47.36 92.02 -11.76
CA MET A 1 48.14 92.88 -10.81
C MET A 1 47.63 92.68 -9.40
N PRO A 2 48.44 92.70 -8.38
CA PRO A 2 49.78 92.07 -8.21
C PRO A 2 49.80 91.03 -7.12
N ASP A 3 50.62 90.03 -7.17
CA ASP A 3 51.98 89.99 -6.56
C ASP A 3 52.04 89.82 -5.01
N ARG A 4 52.66 88.78 -4.61
CA ARG A 4 53.76 88.53 -3.67
C ARG A 4 53.66 87.13 -3.07
N ALA A 5 54.44 86.20 -3.50
CA ALA A 5 55.84 85.94 -3.04
C ALA A 5 55.91 85.65 -1.52
N GLY A 6 56.34 84.47 -1.21
CA GLY A 6 57.20 84.28 -0.05
C GLY A 6 57.03 83.07 0.86
N CYS A 7 58.13 82.39 0.89
CA CYS A 7 58.68 81.53 1.95
C CYS A 7 58.46 80.04 1.90
N VAL A 8 59.51 79.40 1.47
CA VAL A 8 59.94 78.02 1.63
C VAL A 8 60.11 77.71 3.10
N GLY A 9 59.45 76.63 3.55
CA GLY A 9 59.69 75.97 4.83
C GLY A 9 59.87 74.51 4.58
N LEU A 10 61.09 74.04 4.53
CA LEU A 10 61.47 72.61 4.57
C LEU A 10 61.05 72.00 5.87
N LEU A 11 60.06 71.11 5.83
CA LEU A 11 59.82 70.15 6.91
C LEU A 11 60.28 68.79 6.42
N HIS A 12 61.35 68.32 7.05
CA HIS A 12 61.93 66.99 6.93
C HIS A 12 60.90 66.01 7.55
N GLU A 13 60.09 65.29 6.77
CA GLU A 13 59.30 64.12 7.23
C GLU A 13 60.21 62.91 7.33
N THR A 14 60.51 62.55 8.59
CA THR A 14 61.14 61.27 8.94
C THR A 14 60.12 60.15 8.82
N PHE A 15 60.12 59.45 7.68
CA PHE A 15 59.36 58.20 7.55
C PHE A 15 59.99 57.15 8.48
N LEU A 16 59.33 56.92 9.61
CA LEU A 16 59.57 55.74 10.43
C LEU A 16 59.10 54.50 9.69
N GLN A 17 59.98 53.80 8.99
CA GLN A 17 59.76 52.43 8.51
C GLN A 17 59.63 51.50 9.74
N THR A 18 58.40 51.25 10.17
CA THR A 18 58.12 50.14 11.08
C THR A 18 58.16 48.84 10.28
N ASN A 19 59.32 48.17 10.30
CA ASN A 19 59.39 46.78 9.88
C ASN A 19 58.47 45.94 10.78
N PRO A 20 57.48 45.22 10.22
CA PRO A 20 56.69 44.32 11.05
C PRO A 20 57.61 43.21 11.56
N SER A 21 57.71 43.07 12.85
CA SER A 21 58.45 41.97 13.52
C SER A 21 57.91 40.61 13.03
N PRO A 22 58.75 39.65 12.68
CA PRO A 22 58.30 38.36 12.20
C PRO A 22 57.47 37.67 13.31
N LEU A 23 56.20 37.31 12.94
CA LEU A 23 55.29 36.53 13.82
C LEU A 23 56.04 35.34 14.43
N SER A 24 55.90 35.15 15.74
CA SER A 24 56.51 34.04 16.45
C SER A 24 56.09 32.69 15.81
N SER A 25 56.93 31.67 15.95
CA SER A 25 56.64 30.34 15.41
C SER A 25 55.31 29.80 15.92
N THR A 26 54.87 30.18 17.10
CA THR A 26 53.60 29.83 17.75
C THR A 26 52.43 30.54 17.04
N SER A 27 52.54 31.81 16.71
CA SER A 27 51.53 32.60 15.98
C SER A 27 51.34 32.11 14.55
N LYS A 28 52.43 31.69 13.88
CA LYS A 28 52.35 31.06 12.54
C LYS A 28 51.61 29.70 12.56
N ARG A 29 51.86 28.86 13.58
CA ARG A 29 51.18 27.59 13.76
C ARG A 29 49.72 27.79 14.09
N LEU A 30 49.37 28.75 14.93
CA LEU A 30 47.98 29.08 15.24
C LEU A 30 47.19 29.56 14.02
N ALA A 31 47.80 30.44 13.20
CA ALA A 31 47.21 30.93 11.96
C ALA A 31 46.99 29.79 10.96
N LEU A 32 47.93 28.83 10.86
CA LEU A 32 47.83 27.68 9.96
C LEU A 32 46.71 26.70 10.42
N ILE A 33 46.55 26.48 11.71
CA ILE A 33 45.48 25.65 12.28
C ILE A 33 44.10 26.33 12.04
N LEU A 34 44.00 27.63 12.27
CA LEU A 34 42.78 28.39 12.01
C LEU A 34 42.41 28.41 10.52
N SER A 35 43.36 28.62 9.63
CA SER A 35 43.07 28.58 8.19
C SER A 35 42.69 27.16 7.70
N ALA A 36 43.31 26.10 8.21
CA ALA A 36 42.96 24.73 7.91
C ALA A 36 41.54 24.38 8.44
N ALA A 37 41.19 24.86 9.65
CA ALA A 37 39.86 24.69 10.21
C ALA A 37 38.75 25.41 9.38
N VAL A 38 39.03 26.65 8.94
CA VAL A 38 38.13 27.41 8.10
C VAL A 38 38.00 26.77 6.70
N ALA A 39 39.09 26.31 6.09
CA ALA A 39 39.05 25.62 4.81
C ALA A 39 38.32 24.26 4.93
N GLY A 40 38.54 23.50 5.99
CA GLY A 40 37.82 22.28 6.27
C GLY A 40 36.32 22.50 6.48
N PHE A 41 35.93 23.55 7.19
CA PHE A 41 34.53 23.92 7.40
C PHE A 41 33.83 24.39 6.10
N THR A 42 34.51 25.18 5.27
CA THR A 42 33.96 25.62 3.96
C THR A 42 33.83 24.46 2.99
N LEU A 43 34.80 23.53 2.97
CA LEU A 43 34.73 22.32 2.15
C LEU A 43 33.59 21.41 2.63
N ALA A 44 33.42 21.21 3.92
CA ALA A 44 32.34 20.44 4.50
C ALA A 44 30.96 21.06 4.17
N GLN A 45 30.82 22.38 4.22
CA GLN A 45 29.61 23.07 3.79
C GLN A 45 29.34 22.94 2.28
N PHE A 46 30.38 22.95 1.47
CA PHE A 46 30.24 22.76 0.02
C PHE A 46 29.79 21.33 -0.32
N VAL A 47 30.40 20.32 0.31
CA VAL A 47 30.01 18.91 0.15
C VAL A 47 28.58 18.66 0.66
N ALA A 48 28.20 19.24 1.79
CA ALA A 48 26.84 19.14 2.32
C ALA A 48 25.78 19.80 1.44
N ARG A 49 26.13 20.85 0.70
CA ARG A 49 25.24 21.47 -0.30
C ARG A 49 25.04 20.62 -1.54
N GLN A 50 26.04 19.84 -1.96
CA GLN A 50 25.95 18.99 -3.16
C GLN A 50 25.33 17.63 -2.88
N ASN A 51 25.60 17.03 -1.72
CA ASN A 51 25.22 15.63 -1.39
C ASN A 51 24.18 15.51 -0.27
N GLY A 52 23.58 16.61 0.19
CA GLY A 52 22.77 16.66 1.39
C GLY A 52 23.62 16.67 2.68
N ALA A 53 23.16 17.38 3.71
CA ALA A 53 23.84 17.40 4.99
C ALA A 53 23.74 16.03 5.67
N PRO A 54 24.81 15.47 6.27
CA PRO A 54 24.72 14.26 7.07
C PRO A 54 23.66 14.38 8.18
N SER A 55 23.04 13.30 8.56
CA SER A 55 21.95 13.29 9.57
C SER A 55 22.35 13.87 10.94
N TRP A 56 23.65 13.89 11.27
CA TRP A 56 24.23 14.50 12.48
C TRP A 56 24.49 16.01 12.34
N TRP A 57 24.31 16.60 11.14
CA TRP A 57 24.51 18.04 10.95
C TRP A 57 23.32 18.82 11.51
N PRO A 58 23.55 19.91 12.30
CA PRO A 58 22.46 20.69 12.88
C PRO A 58 21.60 21.34 11.78
N ASP A 59 20.36 20.91 11.68
CA ASP A 59 19.35 21.59 10.86
C ASP A 59 18.73 22.72 11.68
N ARG A 60 19.29 23.91 11.55
CA ARG A 60 18.87 25.09 12.32
C ARG A 60 17.44 25.49 12.08
N ASP A 61 16.89 25.20 10.91
CA ASP A 61 15.48 25.50 10.61
C ASP A 61 14.57 24.50 11.31
N ARG A 62 14.82 23.21 11.18
CA ARG A 62 14.13 22.17 11.91
C ARG A 62 14.13 22.42 13.42
N ASP A 63 15.30 22.73 13.99
CA ASP A 63 15.44 22.94 15.44
C ASP A 63 14.74 24.21 15.92
N ARG A 64 14.63 25.25 15.05
CA ARG A 64 13.85 26.45 15.31
C ARG A 64 12.35 26.15 15.30
N GLN A 65 11.86 25.42 14.29
CA GLN A 65 10.45 25.04 14.17
C GLN A 65 10.02 24.10 15.31
N ALA A 66 10.87 23.16 15.70
CA ALA A 66 10.61 22.27 16.82
C ALA A 66 10.44 23.05 18.14
N ARG A 67 11.27 24.07 18.39
CA ARG A 67 11.13 24.93 19.58
C ARG A 67 9.84 25.74 19.53
N TYR A 68 9.51 26.33 18.39
CA TYR A 68 8.25 27.07 18.21
C TYR A 68 7.04 26.18 18.46
N PHE A 69 7.03 24.97 17.89
CA PHE A 69 5.98 23.99 18.13
C PHE A 69 5.82 23.67 19.62
N LYS A 70 6.93 23.42 20.33
CA LYS A 70 6.93 23.14 21.75
C LYS A 70 6.34 24.30 22.58
N GLU A 71 6.68 25.56 22.25
CA GLU A 71 6.15 26.75 22.90
C GLU A 71 4.64 26.86 22.73
N VAL A 72 4.14 26.69 21.49
CA VAL A 72 2.68 26.74 21.20
C VAL A 72 1.95 25.62 21.93
N LEU A 73 2.50 24.40 21.92
CA LEU A 73 1.94 23.24 22.61
C LEU A 73 1.75 23.51 24.11
N GLN A 74 2.76 24.14 24.74
CA GLN A 74 2.71 24.53 26.15
C GLN A 74 1.65 25.60 26.40
N LEU A 75 1.61 26.66 25.58
CA LEU A 75 0.62 27.74 25.71
C LEU A 75 -0.81 27.22 25.59
N VAL A 76 -1.08 26.33 24.65
CA VAL A 76 -2.40 25.71 24.49
C VAL A 76 -2.79 24.93 25.75
N LYS A 77 -1.89 24.07 26.22
CA LYS A 77 -2.14 23.26 27.42
C LYS A 77 -2.44 24.12 28.66
N GLU A 78 -1.71 25.21 28.85
CA GLU A 78 -1.77 26.02 30.04
C GLU A 78 -2.97 27.01 30.04
N ASN A 79 -3.45 27.41 28.85
CA ASN A 79 -4.41 28.51 28.73
C ASN A 79 -5.77 28.09 28.12
N TYR A 80 -5.89 26.90 27.55
CA TYR A 80 -7.17 26.50 26.95
C TYR A 80 -8.22 26.21 28.03
N VAL A 81 -9.39 26.88 27.93
CA VAL A 81 -10.46 26.86 28.93
C VAL A 81 -11.59 25.87 28.60
N GLY A 82 -11.62 25.33 27.39
CA GLY A 82 -12.71 24.43 26.96
C GLY A 82 -12.58 22.99 27.48
N ASP A 83 -13.66 22.20 27.26
CA ASP A 83 -13.73 20.80 27.73
C ASP A 83 -12.99 19.78 26.83
N ALA A 84 -12.46 20.23 25.69
CA ALA A 84 -11.69 19.32 24.80
C ALA A 84 -10.38 18.86 25.46
N PRO A 85 -9.92 17.63 25.21
CA PRO A 85 -8.66 17.15 25.76
C PRO A 85 -7.48 18.04 25.34
N ALA A 86 -6.81 18.66 26.31
CA ALA A 86 -5.67 19.55 26.11
C ALA A 86 -4.40 19.03 26.82
N ASP A 87 -4.31 17.73 27.06
CA ASP A 87 -3.07 17.11 27.49
C ASP A 87 -2.04 17.00 26.36
N TYR A 88 -0.75 16.89 26.69
CA TYR A 88 0.31 16.89 25.69
C TYR A 88 0.21 15.73 24.68
N ALA A 89 -0.27 14.56 25.09
CA ALA A 89 -0.39 13.40 24.21
C ALA A 89 -1.50 13.65 23.16
N SER A 90 -2.67 14.11 23.60
CA SER A 90 -3.81 14.42 22.72
C SER A 90 -3.48 15.56 21.74
N LEU A 91 -2.85 16.64 22.23
CA LEU A 91 -2.44 17.77 21.38
C LEU A 91 -1.37 17.36 20.37
N THR A 92 -0.37 16.58 20.78
CA THR A 92 0.70 16.09 19.88
C THR A 92 0.10 15.20 18.80
N ARG A 93 -0.80 14.30 19.17
CA ARG A 93 -1.46 13.39 18.25
C ARG A 93 -2.28 14.16 17.20
N SER A 94 -3.10 15.11 17.62
CA SER A 94 -3.88 15.98 16.73
C SER A 94 -2.99 16.79 15.78
N ALA A 95 -1.81 17.23 16.25
CA ALA A 95 -0.88 17.98 15.42
C ALA A 95 -0.20 17.09 14.38
N LEU A 96 0.21 15.86 14.74
CA LEU A 96 0.78 14.87 13.81
C LEU A 96 -0.23 14.46 12.74
N ASP A 97 -1.47 14.17 13.15
CA ASP A 97 -2.56 13.86 12.24
C ASP A 97 -2.83 15.01 11.26
N GLY A 98 -3.00 16.22 11.77
CA GLY A 98 -3.21 17.42 10.95
C GLY A 98 -2.05 17.72 9.99
N MET A 99 -0.81 17.50 10.42
CA MET A 99 0.38 17.69 9.58
C MET A 99 0.40 16.70 8.41
N VAL A 100 0.11 15.43 8.67
CA VAL A 100 0.18 14.38 7.64
C VAL A 100 -1.01 14.46 6.69
N ALA A 101 -2.21 14.75 7.21
CA ALA A 101 -3.43 14.91 6.41
C ALA A 101 -3.36 16.05 5.37
N GLN A 102 -2.46 17.03 5.55
CA GLN A 102 -2.25 18.11 4.59
C GLN A 102 -1.35 17.72 3.39
N LEU A 103 -0.70 16.56 3.42
CA LEU A 103 0.23 16.15 2.36
C LEU A 103 -0.51 15.60 1.15
N ASP A 104 -1.37 14.60 1.37
CA ASP A 104 -2.20 13.94 0.36
C ASP A 104 -3.25 13.04 1.05
N PRO A 105 -4.28 12.56 0.31
CA PRO A 105 -5.35 11.73 0.88
C PRO A 105 -4.94 10.30 1.28
N HIS A 106 -3.72 9.89 1.00
CA HIS A 106 -3.22 8.53 1.25
C HIS A 106 -2.21 8.47 2.40
N SER A 107 -1.57 9.59 2.73
CA SER A 107 -0.68 9.70 3.88
C SER A 107 -1.49 9.81 5.17
N ALA A 108 -1.09 9.12 6.22
CA ALA A 108 -1.78 9.11 7.51
C ALA A 108 -0.80 8.85 8.66
N PHE A 109 -1.03 9.52 9.77
CA PHE A 109 -0.49 9.10 11.06
C PHE A 109 -1.44 8.04 11.63
N MET A 110 -0.92 6.92 12.10
CA MET A 110 -1.69 5.76 12.53
C MET A 110 -1.45 5.48 14.00
N LEU A 111 -2.52 5.30 14.76
CA LEU A 111 -2.45 4.76 16.11
C LEU A 111 -1.98 3.30 16.08
N ALA A 112 -1.53 2.78 17.22
CA ALA A 112 -1.01 1.42 17.31
C ALA A 112 -2.00 0.34 16.81
N ASP A 113 -3.29 0.53 17.08
CA ASP A 113 -4.33 -0.38 16.57
C ASP A 113 -4.49 -0.29 15.05
N GLU A 114 -4.46 0.94 14.49
CA GLU A 114 -4.57 1.17 13.04
C GLU A 114 -3.32 0.68 12.28
N TYR A 115 -2.14 0.84 12.89
CA TYR A 115 -0.90 0.29 12.35
C TYR A 115 -0.97 -1.23 12.28
N ARG A 116 -1.42 -1.89 13.36
CA ARG A 116 -1.60 -3.35 13.39
C ARG A 116 -2.64 -3.83 12.37
N GLU A 117 -3.75 -3.11 12.20
CA GLU A 117 -4.74 -3.44 11.16
C GLU A 117 -4.12 -3.35 9.75
N THR A 118 -3.26 -2.35 9.51
CA THR A 118 -2.53 -2.21 8.24
C THR A 118 -1.56 -3.39 8.00
N GLU A 119 -0.87 -3.88 9.04
CA GLU A 119 -0.01 -5.08 8.93
C GLU A 119 -0.86 -6.34 8.65
N GLU A 120 -2.02 -6.50 9.29
CA GLU A 120 -2.95 -7.59 9.01
C GLU A 120 -3.41 -7.58 7.54
N GLU A 121 -3.72 -6.40 6.99
CA GLU A 121 -4.08 -6.24 5.58
C GLU A 121 -2.93 -6.64 4.65
N MET A 122 -1.69 -6.22 4.93
CA MET A 122 -0.51 -6.56 4.12
C MET A 122 -0.20 -8.05 4.12
N THR A 123 -0.37 -8.72 5.25
CA THR A 123 -0.15 -10.17 5.39
C THR A 123 -1.33 -11.00 4.91
N ASN A 124 -2.48 -10.39 4.62
CA ASN A 124 -3.77 -11.05 4.39
C ASN A 124 -4.12 -12.05 5.51
N ALA A 125 -3.77 -11.70 6.75
CA ALA A 125 -3.98 -12.51 7.92
C ALA A 125 -4.56 -11.67 9.05
N PHE A 126 -5.49 -12.23 9.79
CA PHE A 126 -6.07 -11.58 10.95
C PHE A 126 -6.24 -12.59 12.10
N THR A 127 -6.30 -12.08 13.32
CA THR A 127 -6.58 -12.95 14.47
C THR A 127 -8.05 -12.98 14.76
N GLY A 128 -8.65 -14.19 14.78
CA GLY A 128 -10.06 -14.40 15.02
C GLY A 128 -10.46 -15.86 15.00
N VAL A 129 -11.72 -16.14 14.69
CA VAL A 129 -12.28 -17.49 14.68
C VAL A 129 -12.59 -18.04 13.29
N GLY A 130 -12.47 -17.21 12.22
CA GLY A 130 -12.66 -17.63 10.83
C GLY A 130 -14.11 -17.73 10.39
N ILE A 131 -14.86 -16.65 10.52
CA ILE A 131 -16.21 -16.52 10.00
C ILE A 131 -16.29 -15.35 9.00
N GLN A 132 -16.99 -15.55 7.91
CA GLN A 132 -17.45 -14.48 7.04
C GLN A 132 -18.87 -14.08 7.50
N VAL A 133 -19.06 -12.78 7.71
CA VAL A 133 -20.31 -12.24 8.26
C VAL A 133 -20.83 -11.11 7.41
N GLU A 134 -22.15 -10.94 7.40
CA GLU A 134 -22.83 -9.80 6.80
C GLU A 134 -23.92 -9.29 7.72
N GLN A 135 -24.40 -8.08 7.49
CA GLN A 135 -25.54 -7.53 8.19
C GLN A 135 -26.79 -7.67 7.32
N ARG A 136 -27.80 -8.39 7.82
CA ARG A 136 -29.15 -8.51 7.20
C ARG A 136 -30.21 -8.21 8.25
N ASP A 137 -31.17 -7.39 7.91
CA ASP A 137 -32.34 -7.09 8.77
C ASP A 137 -31.95 -6.80 10.22
N ASN A 138 -30.93 -5.94 10.40
CA ASN A 138 -30.39 -5.58 11.72
C ASN A 138 -29.81 -6.75 12.54
N GLN A 139 -29.42 -7.85 11.87
CA GLN A 139 -28.78 -9.01 12.46
C GLN A 139 -27.44 -9.29 11.77
N VAL A 140 -26.49 -9.84 12.51
CA VAL A 140 -25.24 -10.34 11.91
C VAL A 140 -25.41 -11.82 11.59
N VAL A 141 -25.31 -12.13 10.31
CA VAL A 141 -25.50 -13.48 9.77
C VAL A 141 -24.16 -14.03 9.28
N ILE A 142 -23.88 -15.29 9.60
CA ILE A 142 -22.68 -15.98 9.13
C ILE A 142 -22.94 -16.45 7.68
N ILE A 143 -22.21 -15.88 6.73
CA ILE A 143 -22.24 -16.29 5.32
C ILE A 143 -21.62 -17.68 5.18
N ALA A 144 -20.42 -17.86 5.75
CA ALA A 144 -19.72 -19.14 5.78
C ALA A 144 -18.62 -19.14 6.84
N PRO A 145 -18.30 -20.26 7.49
CA PRO A 145 -17.02 -20.46 8.14
C PRO A 145 -15.92 -20.59 7.08
N ILE A 146 -14.72 -20.09 7.39
CA ILE A 146 -13.54 -20.21 6.51
C ILE A 146 -12.95 -21.61 6.70
N PRO A 147 -12.62 -22.35 5.63
CA PRO A 147 -12.05 -23.68 5.72
C PRO A 147 -10.78 -23.74 6.59
N GLY A 148 -10.65 -24.81 7.39
CA GLY A 148 -9.51 -25.03 8.26
C GLY A 148 -9.46 -24.20 9.53
N THR A 149 -10.49 -23.37 9.81
CA THR A 149 -10.50 -22.43 10.94
C THR A 149 -11.22 -22.98 12.18
N PRO A 150 -11.05 -22.34 13.36
CA PRO A 150 -11.76 -22.75 14.58
C PRO A 150 -13.28 -22.84 14.44
N ALA A 151 -13.88 -21.89 13.72
CA ALA A 151 -15.33 -21.88 13.53
C ALA A 151 -15.82 -23.08 12.69
N GLU A 152 -15.11 -23.43 11.62
CA GLU A 152 -15.45 -24.60 10.81
C GLU A 152 -15.30 -25.89 11.61
N ARG A 153 -14.15 -26.05 12.29
CA ARG A 153 -13.89 -27.27 13.13
C ARG A 153 -14.91 -27.46 14.23
N ALA A 154 -15.45 -26.36 14.76
CA ALA A 154 -16.50 -26.40 15.78
C ALA A 154 -17.91 -26.68 15.24
N GLY A 155 -18.11 -26.65 13.91
CA GLY A 155 -19.37 -26.87 13.26
C GLY A 155 -20.31 -25.67 13.18
N VAL A 156 -19.76 -24.46 13.21
CA VAL A 156 -20.45 -23.23 12.80
C VAL A 156 -20.90 -23.39 11.36
N ARG A 157 -22.10 -22.94 11.03
CA ARG A 157 -22.69 -23.14 9.70
C ARG A 157 -23.14 -21.84 9.08
N ARG A 158 -23.30 -21.88 7.77
CA ARG A 158 -23.96 -20.85 6.99
C ARG A 158 -25.37 -20.58 7.50
N ASN A 159 -25.80 -19.32 7.43
CA ASN A 159 -27.08 -18.81 7.93
C ASN A 159 -27.26 -18.90 9.46
N ASP A 160 -26.23 -19.28 10.24
CA ASP A 160 -26.24 -19.06 11.68
C ASP A 160 -26.29 -17.55 11.96
N ARG A 161 -27.19 -17.12 12.86
CA ARG A 161 -27.35 -15.71 13.24
C ARG A 161 -26.63 -15.48 14.56
N LEU A 162 -25.69 -14.55 14.59
CA LEU A 162 -24.94 -14.24 15.80
C LEU A 162 -25.81 -13.46 16.77
N VAL A 163 -26.05 -13.99 17.97
CA VAL A 163 -26.95 -13.38 18.96
C VAL A 163 -26.22 -12.88 20.20
N LYS A 164 -25.09 -13.53 20.59
CA LYS A 164 -24.25 -13.09 21.73
C LYS A 164 -22.78 -13.35 21.41
N ILE A 165 -21.91 -12.54 22.02
CA ILE A 165 -20.47 -12.77 22.10
C ILE A 165 -20.06 -12.67 23.56
N ASP A 166 -19.37 -13.69 24.09
CA ASP A 166 -18.96 -13.82 25.49
C ASP A 166 -20.12 -13.58 26.47
N GLY A 167 -21.31 -14.10 26.13
CA GLY A 167 -22.53 -13.95 26.91
C GLY A 167 -23.23 -12.60 26.77
N GLN A 168 -22.63 -11.61 26.15
CA GLN A 168 -23.20 -10.28 25.94
C GLN A 168 -24.12 -10.25 24.71
N PRO A 169 -25.40 -9.89 24.84
CA PRO A 169 -26.33 -9.80 23.71
C PRO A 169 -25.91 -8.74 22.71
N LEU A 170 -26.06 -9.02 21.42
CA LEU A 170 -25.90 -8.07 20.34
C LEU A 170 -27.23 -7.35 20.06
N ALA A 171 -27.55 -6.29 20.84
CA ALA A 171 -28.84 -5.62 20.76
C ALA A 171 -29.05 -4.81 19.45
N THR A 172 -28.03 -4.08 19.01
CA THR A 172 -28.01 -3.34 17.73
C THR A 172 -26.63 -3.50 17.12
N PRO A 173 -26.32 -4.68 16.56
CA PRO A 173 -24.97 -4.95 16.10
C PRO A 173 -24.66 -4.15 14.84
N THR A 174 -23.59 -3.36 14.88
CA THR A 174 -22.92 -2.95 13.65
C THR A 174 -21.90 -4.01 13.27
N LEU A 175 -21.68 -4.20 11.98
CA LEU A 175 -20.72 -5.18 11.49
C LEU A 175 -19.32 -4.92 12.07
N ALA A 176 -18.88 -3.65 12.08
CA ALA A 176 -17.58 -3.25 12.61
C ALA A 176 -17.43 -3.56 14.12
N ALA A 177 -18.43 -3.21 14.94
CA ALA A 177 -18.40 -3.53 16.37
C ALA A 177 -18.37 -5.04 16.63
N THR A 178 -19.14 -5.81 15.85
CA THR A 178 -19.15 -7.27 15.95
C THR A 178 -17.78 -7.87 15.58
N ILE A 179 -17.17 -7.42 14.49
CA ILE A 179 -15.83 -7.85 14.09
C ILE A 179 -14.81 -7.57 15.19
N LYS A 180 -14.85 -6.37 15.79
CA LYS A 180 -13.95 -6.00 16.89
C LYS A 180 -14.07 -6.92 18.09
N LEU A 181 -15.29 -7.38 18.46
CA LEU A 181 -15.52 -8.30 19.55
C LEU A 181 -15.06 -9.74 19.25
N VAL A 182 -15.20 -10.17 17.98
CA VAL A 182 -14.76 -11.52 17.54
C VAL A 182 -13.24 -11.59 17.41
N ARG A 183 -12.57 -10.50 17.02
CA ARG A 183 -11.11 -10.39 16.99
C ARG A 183 -10.53 -10.33 18.41
N GLY A 184 -9.23 -10.48 18.55
CA GLY A 184 -8.49 -10.39 19.82
C GLY A 184 -7.17 -11.12 19.76
N GLU A 185 -6.47 -11.26 20.89
CA GLU A 185 -5.15 -11.89 20.97
C GLU A 185 -5.17 -13.36 20.53
N PRO A 186 -4.15 -13.83 19.77
CA PRO A 186 -4.02 -15.23 19.39
C PRO A 186 -4.02 -16.15 20.63
N GLY A 187 -4.78 -17.26 20.55
CA GLY A 187 -4.89 -18.22 21.65
C GLY A 187 -5.92 -17.84 22.72
N SER A 188 -6.45 -16.61 22.74
CA SER A 188 -7.54 -16.23 23.64
C SER A 188 -8.85 -16.94 23.27
N LEU A 189 -9.76 -17.07 24.24
CA LEU A 189 -11.07 -17.67 24.03
C LEU A 189 -12.11 -16.59 23.71
N VAL A 190 -13.09 -16.97 22.87
CA VAL A 190 -14.33 -16.23 22.64
C VAL A 190 -15.47 -17.22 22.50
N THR A 191 -16.61 -16.94 23.10
CA THR A 191 -17.81 -17.75 22.94
C THR A 191 -18.78 -17.05 22.00
N LEU A 192 -19.04 -17.68 20.85
CA LEU A 192 -20.08 -17.22 19.92
C LEU A 192 -21.39 -17.98 20.25
N THR A 193 -22.43 -17.23 20.59
CA THR A 193 -23.79 -17.78 20.67
C THR A 193 -24.53 -17.49 19.39
N VAL A 194 -24.91 -18.52 18.65
CA VAL A 194 -25.64 -18.37 17.38
C VAL A 194 -27.05 -18.99 17.48
N TYR A 195 -27.99 -18.35 16.80
CA TYR A 195 -29.30 -18.97 16.52
C TYR A 195 -29.25 -19.62 15.14
N ARG A 196 -29.55 -20.91 15.06
CA ARG A 196 -29.59 -21.70 13.81
C ARG A 196 -31.03 -21.86 13.33
N PRO A 197 -31.49 -21.12 12.31
CA PRO A 197 -32.90 -21.19 11.87
C PRO A 197 -33.32 -22.58 11.42
N SER A 198 -32.48 -23.34 10.73
CA SER A 198 -32.79 -24.69 10.22
C SER A 198 -33.09 -25.72 11.32
N GLN A 199 -32.71 -25.45 12.56
CA GLN A 199 -32.90 -26.30 13.71
C GLN A 199 -33.72 -25.63 14.82
N SER A 200 -34.08 -24.35 14.65
CA SER A 200 -34.76 -23.52 15.68
C SER A 200 -34.05 -23.56 17.02
N LYS A 201 -32.72 -23.60 17.02
CA LYS A 201 -31.89 -23.83 18.22
C LYS A 201 -30.81 -22.75 18.37
N THR A 202 -30.61 -22.36 19.64
CA THR A 202 -29.45 -21.55 20.03
C THR A 202 -28.30 -22.46 20.44
N ILE A 203 -27.09 -22.19 19.96
CA ILE A 203 -25.90 -23.01 20.15
C ILE A 203 -24.74 -22.09 20.57
N ASP A 204 -24.01 -22.51 21.60
CA ASP A 204 -22.82 -21.86 22.07
C ASP A 204 -21.57 -22.56 21.49
N TYR A 205 -20.67 -21.77 20.91
CA TYR A 205 -19.40 -22.23 20.38
C TYR A 205 -18.25 -21.54 21.14
N PRO A 206 -17.64 -22.22 22.12
CA PRO A 206 -16.39 -21.76 22.72
C PRO A 206 -15.25 -21.99 21.71
N LEU A 207 -14.68 -20.89 21.18
CA LEU A 207 -13.69 -20.92 20.14
C LEU A 207 -12.39 -20.29 20.65
N ARG A 208 -11.25 -20.86 20.23
CA ARG A 208 -9.94 -20.26 20.45
C ARG A 208 -9.58 -19.41 19.23
N ARG A 209 -9.22 -18.15 19.45
CA ARG A 209 -8.76 -17.28 18.37
C ARG A 209 -7.44 -17.78 17.81
N GLU A 210 -7.33 -17.84 16.51
CA GLU A 210 -6.12 -18.23 15.77
C GLU A 210 -5.77 -17.17 14.74
N LYS A 211 -4.49 -17.11 14.31
CA LYS A 211 -4.08 -16.33 13.14
C LYS A 211 -4.62 -17.01 11.88
N ILE A 212 -5.62 -16.41 11.27
CA ILE A 212 -6.31 -16.91 10.08
C ILE A 212 -5.72 -16.22 8.87
N ARG A 213 -5.29 -16.99 7.89
CA ARG A 213 -4.76 -16.49 6.62
C ARG A 213 -5.79 -16.71 5.54
N LEU A 214 -6.01 -15.69 4.72
CA LEU A 214 -6.86 -15.78 3.55
C LEU A 214 -5.99 -16.01 2.32
N GLU A 215 -6.46 -16.87 1.42
CA GLU A 215 -5.81 -17.03 0.13
C GLU A 215 -6.10 -15.81 -0.76
N SER A 216 -5.05 -15.26 -1.36
CA SER A 216 -5.11 -14.15 -2.29
C SER A 216 -5.54 -14.63 -3.69
N VAL A 217 -5.16 -15.86 -4.06
CA VAL A 217 -5.47 -16.46 -5.35
C VAL A 217 -6.63 -17.42 -5.19
N ARG A 218 -7.69 -17.18 -5.94
CA ARG A 218 -8.94 -17.96 -5.85
C ARG A 218 -9.38 -18.43 -7.22
N LEU A 219 -10.32 -19.38 -7.23
CA LEU A 219 -11.04 -19.85 -8.42
C LEU A 219 -10.12 -20.33 -9.56
N ALA A 220 -8.96 -20.93 -9.23
CA ALA A 220 -8.07 -21.49 -10.23
C ALA A 220 -8.75 -22.68 -10.93
N THR A 221 -9.34 -22.46 -12.10
CA THR A 221 -10.14 -23.44 -12.86
C THR A 221 -9.77 -23.43 -14.33
N LEU A 222 -9.94 -24.60 -14.99
CA LEU A 222 -9.81 -24.71 -16.44
C LEU A 222 -11.18 -24.58 -17.08
N ARG A 223 -11.33 -23.66 -18.02
CA ARG A 223 -12.55 -23.36 -18.77
C ARG A 223 -12.50 -24.01 -20.16
N PRO A 224 -13.61 -24.01 -20.92
CA PRO A 224 -13.64 -24.50 -22.29
C PRO A 224 -12.50 -23.90 -23.15
N GLY A 225 -11.97 -24.68 -24.07
CA GLY A 225 -10.83 -24.26 -24.90
C GLY A 225 -9.46 -24.32 -24.20
N GLN A 226 -9.39 -24.95 -23.01
CA GLN A 226 -8.19 -25.02 -22.18
C GLN A 226 -7.68 -23.63 -21.74
N ILE A 227 -8.61 -22.72 -21.49
CA ILE A 227 -8.37 -21.38 -20.97
C ILE A 227 -8.41 -21.45 -19.43
N GLY A 228 -7.27 -21.21 -18.78
CA GLY A 228 -7.23 -21.07 -17.31
C GLY A 228 -7.89 -19.78 -16.87
N TYR A 229 -8.61 -19.84 -15.78
CA TYR A 229 -9.13 -18.66 -15.07
C TYR A 229 -8.66 -18.72 -13.62
N LEU A 230 -8.12 -17.62 -13.14
CA LEU A 230 -7.81 -17.42 -11.72
C LEU A 230 -8.08 -15.98 -11.33
N GLN A 231 -8.48 -15.78 -10.06
CA GLN A 231 -8.74 -14.48 -9.48
C GLN A 231 -7.67 -14.15 -8.44
N ILE A 232 -7.11 -12.95 -8.49
CA ILE A 232 -6.28 -12.38 -7.43
C ILE A 232 -7.10 -11.32 -6.71
N THR A 233 -7.45 -11.55 -5.45
CA THR A 233 -8.32 -10.64 -4.69
C THR A 233 -7.56 -9.48 -4.07
N GLN A 234 -6.28 -9.67 -3.74
CA GLN A 234 -5.35 -8.64 -3.27
C GLN A 234 -3.90 -9.14 -3.41
N PHE A 235 -2.93 -8.26 -3.24
CA PHE A 235 -1.50 -8.59 -3.26
C PHE A 235 -0.93 -8.62 -1.84
N SER A 236 -0.79 -9.81 -1.27
CA SER A 236 -0.20 -10.08 0.05
C SER A 236 1.15 -10.77 -0.08
N GLU A 237 1.86 -10.98 1.03
CA GLU A 237 3.18 -11.62 1.05
C GLU A 237 3.25 -12.94 0.28
N ARG A 238 2.17 -13.74 0.30
CA ARG A 238 2.14 -15.07 -0.32
C ARG A 238 1.56 -15.11 -1.72
N THR A 239 1.04 -14.01 -2.23
CA THR A 239 0.35 -13.99 -3.53
C THR A 239 1.22 -14.54 -4.66
N GLY A 240 2.52 -14.23 -4.67
CA GLY A 240 3.46 -14.76 -5.67
C GLY A 240 3.58 -16.29 -5.65
N GLU A 241 3.68 -16.89 -4.48
CA GLU A 241 3.73 -18.35 -4.29
C GLU A 241 2.40 -19.03 -4.64
N GLU A 242 1.29 -18.47 -4.16
CA GLU A 242 -0.06 -18.96 -4.44
C GLU A 242 -0.36 -18.93 -5.94
N PHE A 243 0.01 -17.83 -6.61
CA PHE A 243 -0.14 -17.66 -8.04
C PHE A 243 0.70 -18.68 -8.82
N ALA A 244 1.97 -18.84 -8.49
CA ALA A 244 2.87 -19.80 -9.15
C ALA A 244 2.35 -21.24 -8.98
N SER A 245 1.86 -21.60 -7.79
CA SER A 245 1.28 -22.90 -7.49
C SER A 245 0.00 -23.17 -8.28
N ALA A 246 -0.93 -22.21 -8.29
CA ALA A 246 -2.18 -22.29 -9.05
C ALA A 246 -1.89 -22.46 -10.55
N LEU A 247 -0.95 -21.66 -11.07
CA LEU A 247 -0.54 -21.69 -12.47
C LEU A 247 0.05 -23.05 -12.86
N ALA A 248 0.95 -23.60 -12.03
CA ALA A 248 1.51 -24.95 -12.25
C ALA A 248 0.42 -26.03 -12.24
N GLY A 249 -0.62 -25.90 -11.43
CA GLY A 249 -1.78 -26.79 -11.43
C GLY A 249 -2.57 -26.74 -12.75
N LEU A 250 -2.85 -25.53 -13.25
CA LEU A 250 -3.53 -25.31 -14.52
C LEU A 250 -2.70 -25.81 -15.70
N GLU A 251 -1.38 -25.60 -15.69
CA GLU A 251 -0.45 -26.09 -16.72
C GLU A 251 -0.45 -27.63 -16.81
N LYS A 252 -0.43 -28.31 -15.67
CA LYS A 252 -0.55 -29.78 -15.60
C LYS A 252 -1.89 -30.29 -16.19
N SER A 253 -2.93 -29.46 -16.10
CA SER A 253 -4.28 -29.75 -16.62
C SER A 253 -4.44 -29.38 -18.11
N GLY A 254 -3.38 -28.91 -18.77
CA GLY A 254 -3.39 -28.62 -20.21
C GLY A 254 -3.71 -27.18 -20.57
N LEU A 255 -3.36 -26.20 -19.73
CA LEU A 255 -3.51 -24.77 -19.98
C LEU A 255 -2.90 -24.35 -21.32
N ARG A 256 -3.66 -23.60 -22.13
CA ARG A 256 -3.20 -23.01 -23.41
C ARG A 256 -3.25 -21.49 -23.43
N ALA A 257 -4.12 -20.87 -22.64
CA ALA A 257 -4.24 -19.43 -22.44
C ALA A 257 -4.73 -19.15 -21.02
N LEU A 258 -4.54 -17.94 -20.51
CA LEU A 258 -4.84 -17.58 -19.13
C LEU A 258 -5.68 -16.31 -19.05
N ILE A 259 -6.70 -16.31 -18.18
CA ILE A 259 -7.41 -15.13 -17.71
C ILE A 259 -7.01 -14.88 -16.25
N ILE A 260 -6.49 -13.68 -15.98
CA ILE A 260 -6.22 -13.19 -14.62
C ILE A 260 -7.30 -12.16 -14.29
N ASP A 261 -8.12 -12.43 -13.28
CA ASP A 261 -9.15 -11.50 -12.82
C ASP A 261 -8.63 -10.64 -11.68
N LEU A 262 -8.46 -9.35 -11.96
CA LEU A 262 -8.06 -8.31 -11.03
C LEU A 262 -9.19 -7.33 -10.70
N ARG A 263 -10.42 -7.64 -11.09
CA ARG A 263 -11.58 -6.78 -10.77
C ARG A 263 -11.77 -6.69 -9.25
N ASN A 264 -12.03 -5.47 -8.77
CA ASN A 264 -12.15 -5.16 -7.34
C ASN A 264 -10.92 -5.52 -6.48
N ASN A 265 -9.74 -5.63 -7.09
CA ASN A 265 -8.49 -5.84 -6.38
C ASN A 265 -7.90 -4.47 -5.98
N PRO A 266 -7.85 -4.10 -4.68
CA PRO A 266 -7.38 -2.77 -4.23
C PRO A 266 -5.86 -2.60 -4.33
N GLY A 267 -5.15 -3.66 -4.75
CA GLY A 267 -3.69 -3.70 -4.76
C GLY A 267 -3.11 -4.46 -3.56
N GLY A 268 -2.09 -3.91 -2.96
CA GLY A 268 -1.34 -4.48 -1.84
C GLY A 268 0.17 -4.34 -2.04
N LEU A 269 0.93 -5.37 -1.69
CA LEU A 269 2.40 -5.34 -1.71
C LEU A 269 2.96 -5.28 -3.13
N LEU A 270 3.92 -4.37 -3.33
CA LEU A 270 4.65 -4.20 -4.59
C LEU A 270 5.40 -5.48 -5.00
N ASP A 271 6.12 -6.09 -4.06
CA ASP A 271 6.91 -7.30 -4.32
C ASP A 271 6.05 -8.46 -4.79
N ALA A 272 4.82 -8.56 -4.28
CA ALA A 272 3.86 -9.56 -4.72
C ALA A 272 3.41 -9.35 -6.18
N ALA A 273 3.19 -8.09 -6.59
CA ALA A 273 2.88 -7.75 -7.98
C ALA A 273 4.05 -8.05 -8.91
N ILE A 274 5.29 -7.72 -8.48
CA ILE A 274 6.51 -8.06 -9.21
C ILE A 274 6.65 -9.58 -9.36
N ALA A 275 6.40 -10.36 -8.31
CA ALA A 275 6.46 -11.82 -8.33
C ALA A 275 5.44 -12.43 -9.32
N VAL A 276 4.23 -11.87 -9.42
CA VAL A 276 3.22 -12.28 -10.41
C VAL A 276 3.67 -11.92 -11.83
N CYS A 277 4.10 -10.68 -12.07
CA CYS A 277 4.63 -10.26 -13.38
C CYS A 277 5.80 -11.12 -13.82
N SER A 278 6.71 -11.44 -12.90
CA SER A 278 7.92 -12.23 -13.18
C SER A 278 7.62 -13.60 -13.81
N GLN A 279 6.42 -14.15 -13.60
CA GLN A 279 6.02 -15.41 -14.24
C GLN A 279 5.94 -15.31 -15.77
N PHE A 280 5.85 -14.10 -16.33
CA PHE A 280 5.65 -13.80 -17.75
C PHE A 280 6.78 -12.99 -18.39
N PHE A 281 7.71 -12.48 -17.60
CA PHE A 281 8.83 -11.65 -18.06
C PHE A 281 10.11 -12.45 -18.12
N ASP A 282 10.92 -12.22 -19.15
CA ASP A 282 12.25 -12.80 -19.24
C ASP A 282 13.18 -12.16 -18.20
N GLN A 283 14.25 -12.87 -17.84
CA GLN A 283 15.22 -12.37 -16.87
C GLN A 283 15.74 -10.98 -17.28
N ASP A 284 15.92 -10.10 -16.28
CA ASP A 284 16.41 -8.74 -16.43
C ASP A 284 15.51 -7.81 -17.29
N GLU A 285 14.29 -8.25 -17.61
CA GLU A 285 13.30 -7.39 -18.26
C GLU A 285 12.63 -6.44 -17.23
N LEU A 286 12.52 -5.17 -17.59
CA LEU A 286 11.94 -4.16 -16.71
C LEU A 286 10.42 -4.39 -16.55
N ILE A 287 9.98 -4.61 -15.31
CA ILE A 287 8.56 -4.76 -14.96
C ILE A 287 7.94 -3.38 -14.69
N MET A 288 8.62 -2.54 -13.92
CA MET A 288 8.18 -1.21 -13.55
C MET A 288 9.32 -0.43 -12.90
N TYR A 289 9.12 0.85 -12.65
CA TYR A 289 10.00 1.61 -11.76
C TYR A 289 9.22 2.53 -10.84
N THR A 290 9.82 2.83 -9.70
CA THR A 290 9.36 3.89 -8.80
C THR A 290 10.24 5.12 -8.93
N GLN A 291 9.70 6.29 -8.64
CA GLN A 291 10.46 7.52 -8.57
C GLN A 291 9.91 8.41 -7.46
N GLY A 292 10.77 8.77 -6.53
CA GLY A 292 10.47 9.68 -5.43
C GLY A 292 10.60 11.15 -5.81
N ARG A 293 11.00 11.98 -4.85
CA ARG A 293 11.02 13.44 -4.99
C ARG A 293 11.98 13.93 -6.07
N THR A 294 13.11 13.25 -6.28
CA THR A 294 14.14 13.64 -7.26
C THR A 294 14.39 12.52 -8.26
N PRO A 295 14.90 12.84 -9.48
CA PRO A 295 15.21 11.83 -10.50
C PRO A 295 16.19 10.74 -10.03
N GLU A 296 17.11 11.07 -9.12
CA GLU A 296 18.13 10.17 -8.58
C GLU A 296 17.51 9.08 -7.68
N THR A 297 16.28 9.30 -7.22
CA THR A 297 15.53 8.32 -6.41
C THR A 297 14.75 7.30 -7.25
N ARG A 298 15.03 7.23 -8.55
CA ARG A 298 14.44 6.22 -9.41
C ARG A 298 14.97 4.83 -9.03
N ASP A 299 14.05 3.92 -8.78
CA ASP A 299 14.34 2.51 -8.50
C ASP A 299 13.64 1.63 -9.54
N ASN A 300 14.44 0.83 -10.26
CA ASN A 300 13.95 -0.03 -11.33
C ASN A 300 13.77 -1.46 -10.82
N HIS A 301 12.61 -2.04 -11.08
CA HIS A 301 12.27 -3.39 -10.70
C HIS A 301 12.25 -4.29 -11.93
N TYR A 302 13.19 -5.24 -11.97
CA TYR A 302 13.38 -6.17 -13.07
C TYR A 302 12.87 -7.56 -12.71
N ALA A 303 12.55 -8.36 -13.71
CA ALA A 303 12.19 -9.76 -13.50
C ALA A 303 13.43 -10.54 -13.00
N PRO A 304 13.34 -11.25 -11.87
CA PRO A 304 14.43 -12.06 -11.36
C PRO A 304 14.70 -13.26 -12.29
N GLY A 305 15.96 -13.71 -12.33
CA GLY A 305 16.33 -14.94 -13.04
C GLY A 305 15.90 -16.21 -12.31
N GLY A 306 16.19 -17.37 -12.95
CA GLY A 306 16.01 -18.70 -12.35
C GLY A 306 14.70 -19.40 -12.71
N HIS A 307 13.84 -18.79 -13.53
CA HIS A 307 12.66 -19.44 -14.10
C HIS A 307 12.54 -19.14 -15.61
N ARG A 308 11.74 -19.92 -16.29
CA ARG A 308 11.41 -19.68 -17.70
C ARG A 308 10.11 -18.89 -17.78
N ALA A 309 10.16 -17.76 -18.47
CA ALA A 309 8.97 -16.95 -18.72
C ALA A 309 7.90 -17.73 -19.49
N ARG A 310 6.65 -17.49 -19.18
CA ARG A 310 5.50 -18.09 -19.84
C ARG A 310 5.03 -17.20 -20.99
N HIS A 311 4.83 -17.80 -22.17
CA HIS A 311 4.51 -17.05 -23.40
C HIS A 311 3.15 -17.43 -24.02
N TYR A 312 2.30 -18.15 -23.30
CA TYR A 312 0.94 -18.36 -23.77
C TYR A 312 0.11 -17.05 -23.68
N PRO A 313 -0.97 -16.91 -24.47
CA PRO A 313 -1.81 -15.73 -24.43
C PRO A 313 -2.42 -15.48 -23.05
N VAL A 314 -2.41 -14.22 -22.63
CA VAL A 314 -3.00 -13.78 -21.35
C VAL A 314 -4.01 -12.67 -21.60
N ALA A 315 -5.16 -12.73 -20.94
CA ALA A 315 -6.10 -11.62 -20.78
C ALA A 315 -6.18 -11.24 -19.29
N ILE A 316 -6.30 -9.95 -18.99
CA ILE A 316 -6.47 -9.46 -17.63
C ILE A 316 -7.78 -8.70 -17.54
N LEU A 317 -8.66 -9.14 -16.62
CA LEU A 317 -9.91 -8.46 -16.31
C LEU A 317 -9.67 -7.36 -15.28
N VAL A 318 -10.16 -6.17 -15.56
CA VAL A 318 -10.03 -4.99 -14.69
C VAL A 318 -11.34 -4.21 -14.62
N ASN A 319 -11.53 -3.43 -13.53
CA ASN A 319 -12.63 -2.48 -13.38
C ASN A 319 -12.22 -1.27 -12.54
N GLY A 320 -13.14 -0.37 -12.26
CA GLY A 320 -12.90 0.82 -11.41
C GLY A 320 -12.42 0.52 -9.99
N GLY A 321 -12.60 -0.70 -9.49
CA GLY A 321 -12.08 -1.17 -8.20
C GLY A 321 -10.66 -1.75 -8.27
N THR A 322 -10.07 -1.91 -9.48
CA THR A 322 -8.68 -2.34 -9.67
C THR A 322 -7.73 -1.20 -9.38
N ALA A 323 -6.86 -1.32 -8.37
CA ALA A 323 -6.02 -0.21 -7.90
C ALA A 323 -4.57 -0.63 -7.55
N SER A 324 -3.64 0.35 -7.55
CA SER A 324 -2.29 0.23 -7.00
C SER A 324 -1.48 -0.95 -7.59
N ALA A 325 -1.04 -1.93 -6.78
CA ALA A 325 -0.28 -3.11 -7.23
C ALA A 325 -0.98 -3.89 -8.36
N ALA A 326 -2.32 -3.94 -8.37
CA ALA A 326 -3.08 -4.55 -9.46
C ALA A 326 -2.95 -3.76 -10.77
N GLU A 327 -2.85 -2.43 -10.69
CA GLU A 327 -2.62 -1.58 -11.86
C GLU A 327 -1.19 -1.72 -12.40
N ILE A 328 -0.22 -2.02 -11.52
CA ILE A 328 1.15 -2.31 -11.94
C ILE A 328 1.16 -3.57 -12.81
N VAL A 329 0.51 -4.65 -12.37
CA VAL A 329 0.42 -5.89 -13.16
C VAL A 329 -0.27 -5.63 -14.49
N ALA A 330 -1.43 -4.99 -14.49
CA ALA A 330 -2.17 -4.68 -15.72
C ALA A 330 -1.35 -3.78 -16.67
N GLY A 331 -0.72 -2.73 -16.14
CA GLY A 331 0.09 -1.79 -16.91
C GLY A 331 1.37 -2.39 -17.48
N ALA A 332 2.13 -3.15 -16.68
CA ALA A 332 3.34 -3.81 -17.12
C ALA A 332 3.05 -4.83 -18.22
N MET A 333 2.06 -5.69 -18.03
CA MET A 333 1.67 -6.71 -18.98
C MET A 333 1.10 -6.12 -20.28
N ARG A 334 0.38 -4.99 -20.19
CA ARG A 334 -0.12 -4.26 -21.37
C ARG A 334 1.02 -3.63 -22.16
N ASP A 335 1.90 -2.88 -21.50
CA ASP A 335 2.97 -2.13 -22.16
C ASP A 335 3.97 -3.04 -22.87
N THR A 336 4.22 -4.22 -22.31
CA THR A 336 5.10 -5.25 -22.91
C THR A 336 4.35 -6.18 -23.86
N LYS A 337 3.05 -5.94 -24.14
CA LYS A 337 2.19 -6.73 -25.03
C LYS A 337 2.08 -8.20 -24.63
N ARG A 338 2.19 -8.50 -23.34
CA ARG A 338 2.07 -9.86 -22.79
C ARG A 338 0.63 -10.22 -22.46
N ALA A 339 -0.22 -9.22 -22.22
CA ALA A 339 -1.65 -9.43 -21.98
C ALA A 339 -2.52 -8.41 -22.72
N VAL A 340 -3.76 -8.82 -23.03
CA VAL A 340 -4.84 -7.94 -23.42
C VAL A 340 -5.64 -7.57 -22.17
N ILE A 341 -5.86 -6.28 -21.95
CA ILE A 341 -6.65 -5.80 -20.81
C ILE A 341 -8.11 -5.65 -21.26
N VAL A 342 -9.02 -6.26 -20.51
CA VAL A 342 -10.46 -6.30 -20.81
C VAL A 342 -11.24 -5.78 -19.60
N GLY A 343 -12.26 -4.97 -19.83
CA GLY A 343 -13.15 -4.46 -18.79
C GLY A 343 -13.27 -2.96 -18.78
N GLU A 344 -13.13 -2.33 -17.63
CA GLU A 344 -13.26 -0.90 -17.42
C GLU A 344 -11.94 -0.26 -17.01
N LYS A 345 -11.85 1.07 -17.15
CA LYS A 345 -10.69 1.84 -16.70
C LYS A 345 -10.46 1.66 -15.20
N THR A 346 -9.22 1.43 -14.81
CA THR A 346 -8.84 1.23 -13.42
C THR A 346 -8.83 2.52 -12.61
N PHE A 347 -8.69 2.42 -11.28
CA PHE A 347 -8.84 3.50 -10.31
C PHE A 347 -7.84 4.65 -10.50
N GLY A 348 -6.56 4.34 -10.75
CA GLY A 348 -5.52 5.37 -10.91
C GLY A 348 -4.73 5.67 -9.62
N LYS A 349 -4.55 4.71 -8.72
CA LYS A 349 -3.70 4.85 -7.54
C LYS A 349 -2.23 4.55 -7.89
N GLY A 350 -1.52 5.56 -8.37
CA GLY A 350 -0.12 5.44 -8.78
C GLY A 350 0.91 5.89 -7.74
N SER A 351 0.54 6.01 -6.46
CA SER A 351 1.43 6.41 -5.36
C SER A 351 1.95 5.22 -4.57
N VAL A 352 3.25 5.25 -4.24
CA VAL A 352 3.89 4.30 -3.31
C VAL A 352 3.66 4.77 -1.89
N GLN A 353 3.08 3.91 -1.05
CA GLN A 353 2.92 4.15 0.37
C GLN A 353 4.00 3.40 1.14
N SER A 354 4.86 4.12 1.84
CA SER A 354 5.76 3.52 2.83
C SER A 354 5.07 3.53 4.18
N VAL A 355 5.03 2.37 4.83
CA VAL A 355 4.53 2.20 6.19
C VAL A 355 5.73 2.09 7.11
N ILE A 356 5.87 3.02 8.04
CA ILE A 356 7.01 3.17 8.93
C ILE A 356 6.49 2.98 10.35
N GLU A 357 7.03 1.99 11.06
CA GLU A 357 6.77 1.79 12.48
C GLU A 357 7.50 2.85 13.31
N LEU A 358 6.83 3.37 14.34
CA LEU A 358 7.39 4.29 15.31
C LEU A 358 7.68 3.57 16.63
N ASP A 359 8.65 4.07 17.42
CA ASP A 359 9.14 3.44 18.64
C ASP A 359 8.06 3.13 19.70
N ASN A 360 6.91 3.79 19.62
CA ASN A 360 5.78 3.62 20.54
C ASN A 360 4.68 2.66 20.01
N GLY A 361 4.95 1.95 18.89
CA GLY A 361 3.99 1.06 18.24
C GLY A 361 2.95 1.78 17.36
N GLU A 362 3.01 3.10 17.27
CA GLU A 362 2.25 3.89 16.29
C GLU A 362 2.92 3.78 14.91
N GLY A 363 2.27 4.25 13.86
CA GLY A 363 2.79 4.16 12.50
C GLY A 363 2.65 5.45 11.71
N LEU A 364 3.48 5.57 10.68
CA LEU A 364 3.38 6.62 9.68
C LEU A 364 3.26 5.98 8.30
N ARG A 365 2.12 6.17 7.65
CA ARG A 365 1.93 5.85 6.23
C ARG A 365 2.18 7.12 5.43
N LEU A 366 3.18 7.08 4.54
CA LEU A 366 3.64 8.24 3.81
C LEU A 366 3.78 7.94 2.32
N THR A 367 3.29 8.83 1.47
CA THR A 367 3.57 8.78 0.04
C THR A 367 5.02 9.17 -0.22
N THR A 368 5.84 8.19 -0.63
CA THR A 368 7.29 8.38 -0.83
C THR A 368 7.72 8.39 -2.28
N ALA A 369 6.93 7.78 -3.18
CA ALA A 369 7.24 7.70 -4.60
C ALA A 369 5.97 7.54 -5.46
N ARG A 370 6.14 7.52 -6.77
CA ARG A 370 5.10 7.19 -7.75
C ARG A 370 5.53 5.99 -8.59
N TYR A 371 4.54 5.22 -9.04
CA TYR A 371 4.73 4.09 -9.94
C TYR A 371 4.72 4.54 -11.40
N TYR A 372 5.56 3.90 -12.19
CA TYR A 372 5.62 4.04 -13.65
C TYR A 372 5.68 2.66 -14.31
N THR A 373 4.94 2.51 -15.38
CA THR A 373 5.01 1.31 -16.22
C THR A 373 6.33 1.26 -17.00
N PRO A 374 6.70 0.16 -17.63
CA PRO A 374 7.93 0.06 -18.42
C PRO A 374 8.06 1.15 -19.50
N SER A 375 6.95 1.57 -20.09
CA SER A 375 6.92 2.65 -21.09
C SER A 375 7.04 4.06 -20.51
N GLY A 376 7.14 4.21 -19.16
CA GLY A 376 7.24 5.50 -18.50
C GLY A 376 5.91 6.20 -18.24
N ILE A 377 4.80 5.52 -18.42
CA ILE A 377 3.47 6.09 -18.16
C ILE A 377 3.21 6.04 -16.65
N THR A 378 2.85 7.18 -16.07
CA THR A 378 2.37 7.23 -14.69
C THR A 378 0.93 6.71 -14.59
N ILE A 379 0.68 5.86 -13.60
CA ILE A 379 -0.65 5.36 -13.27
C ILE A 379 -1.45 6.40 -12.47
N HIS A 380 -0.76 7.27 -11.72
CA HIS A 380 -1.36 8.22 -10.78
C HIS A 380 -2.40 9.11 -11.46
N GLU A 381 -3.64 9.11 -10.94
CA GLU A 381 -4.83 9.82 -11.43
C GLU A 381 -5.27 9.47 -12.86
N LYS A 382 -4.53 8.60 -13.54
CA LYS A 382 -4.82 8.22 -14.94
C LYS A 382 -5.45 6.84 -15.04
N GLY A 383 -5.04 5.91 -14.20
CA GLY A 383 -5.43 4.51 -14.31
C GLY A 383 -4.87 3.83 -15.57
N ILE A 384 -5.29 2.59 -15.75
CA ILE A 384 -4.99 1.77 -16.92
C ILE A 384 -6.28 1.64 -17.75
N ALA A 385 -6.27 2.16 -18.98
CA ALA A 385 -7.37 1.97 -19.90
C ALA A 385 -7.29 0.56 -20.50
N PRO A 386 -8.40 -0.21 -20.56
CA PRO A 386 -8.46 -1.49 -21.24
C PRO A 386 -8.32 -1.33 -22.75
N GLN A 387 -7.89 -2.41 -23.45
CA GLN A 387 -7.90 -2.48 -24.91
C GLN A 387 -9.25 -3.00 -25.45
N VAL A 388 -9.97 -3.76 -24.63
CA VAL A 388 -11.34 -4.19 -24.91
C VAL A 388 -12.21 -3.63 -23.79
N GLU A 389 -12.89 -2.53 -24.08
CA GLU A 389 -13.71 -1.82 -23.11
C GLU A 389 -15.11 -2.46 -23.01
N PHE A 390 -15.51 -2.73 -21.78
CA PHE A 390 -16.79 -3.36 -21.48
C PHE A 390 -17.33 -2.79 -20.16
N GLU A 391 -18.31 -1.90 -20.26
CA GLU A 391 -18.97 -1.33 -19.10
C GLU A 391 -20.00 -2.31 -18.52
N VAL A 392 -20.06 -2.39 -17.21
CA VAL A 392 -21.04 -3.18 -16.45
C VAL A 392 -21.87 -2.22 -15.59
N SER A 393 -23.18 -2.41 -15.54
CA SER A 393 -24.01 -1.58 -14.67
C SER A 393 -23.64 -1.82 -13.19
N PRO A 394 -23.77 -0.80 -12.30
CA PRO A 394 -23.50 -0.97 -10.86
C PRO A 394 -24.31 -2.11 -10.23
N ASP A 395 -25.55 -2.32 -10.67
CA ASP A 395 -26.42 -3.41 -10.20
C ASP A 395 -25.89 -4.78 -10.63
N ASP A 396 -25.43 -4.90 -11.88
CA ASP A 396 -24.85 -6.15 -12.38
C ASP A 396 -23.49 -6.42 -11.76
N GLU A 397 -22.68 -5.40 -11.53
CA GLU A 397 -21.41 -5.54 -10.80
C GLU A 397 -21.66 -6.06 -9.38
N ALA A 398 -22.63 -5.50 -8.66
CA ALA A 398 -23.00 -5.98 -7.32
C ALA A 398 -23.47 -7.45 -7.35
N ARG A 399 -24.28 -7.84 -8.37
CA ARG A 399 -24.71 -9.24 -8.55
C ARG A 399 -23.56 -10.17 -8.89
N LEU A 400 -22.64 -9.76 -9.79
CA LEU A 400 -21.45 -10.53 -10.12
C LEU A 400 -20.57 -10.76 -8.90
N ARG A 401 -20.40 -9.74 -8.07
CA ARG A 401 -19.63 -9.83 -6.83
C ARG A 401 -20.24 -10.86 -5.85
N ILE A 402 -21.56 -10.83 -5.68
CA ILE A 402 -22.29 -11.83 -4.88
C ILE A 402 -22.12 -13.22 -5.48
N GLN A 403 -22.28 -13.37 -6.80
CA GLN A 403 -22.16 -14.63 -7.51
C GLN A 403 -20.76 -15.23 -7.41
N GLN A 404 -19.72 -14.42 -7.50
CA GLN A 404 -18.33 -14.83 -7.32
C GLN A 404 -18.00 -15.24 -5.86
N ALA A 405 -18.55 -14.51 -4.90
CA ALA A 405 -18.40 -14.86 -3.48
C ALA A 405 -19.21 -16.11 -3.11
N ARG A 406 -20.26 -16.43 -3.85
CA ARG A 406 -21.21 -17.53 -3.62
C ARG A 406 -21.47 -18.32 -4.92
N PRO A 407 -20.50 -19.14 -5.37
CA PRO A 407 -20.67 -19.93 -6.60
C PRO A 407 -21.89 -20.88 -6.56
N ASP A 408 -22.34 -21.27 -5.35
CA ASP A 408 -23.54 -22.08 -5.12
C ASP A 408 -24.83 -21.40 -5.64
N LEU A 409 -24.93 -20.06 -5.62
CA LEU A 409 -26.08 -19.32 -6.15
C LEU A 409 -26.23 -19.46 -7.67
N SER A 410 -25.15 -19.77 -8.36
CA SER A 410 -25.19 -20.01 -9.82
C SER A 410 -25.82 -21.37 -10.15
N VAL A 411 -25.80 -22.33 -9.20
CA VAL A 411 -26.32 -23.70 -9.38
C VAL A 411 -27.70 -23.84 -8.76
N ALA A 412 -27.92 -23.23 -7.59
CA ALA A 412 -29.19 -23.24 -6.85
C ALA A 412 -29.49 -21.83 -6.35
N PRO A 413 -30.10 -20.96 -7.19
CA PRO A 413 -30.44 -19.59 -6.80
C PRO A 413 -31.37 -19.58 -5.58
N GLU A 414 -31.16 -18.65 -4.65
CA GLU A 414 -32.13 -18.30 -3.62
C GLU A 414 -33.27 -17.50 -4.28
N ASP A 415 -34.47 -17.49 -3.73
CA ASP A 415 -35.71 -17.00 -4.36
C ASP A 415 -35.62 -15.59 -5.00
N ASP A 416 -34.77 -14.73 -4.47
CA ASP A 416 -34.57 -13.34 -4.94
C ASP A 416 -33.28 -13.13 -5.75
N PHE A 417 -32.40 -14.14 -5.88
CA PHE A 417 -31.12 -14.00 -6.59
C PHE A 417 -31.22 -14.57 -8.02
N LYS A 418 -31.09 -13.70 -9.02
CA LYS A 418 -31.01 -14.11 -10.42
C LYS A 418 -29.54 -14.05 -10.87
N PRO A 419 -28.90 -15.19 -11.16
CA PRO A 419 -27.59 -15.22 -11.75
C PRO A 419 -27.54 -14.45 -13.08
N ILE A 420 -26.42 -13.76 -13.32
CA ILE A 420 -26.18 -13.03 -14.56
C ILE A 420 -24.97 -13.60 -15.30
N THR A 421 -24.93 -13.38 -16.61
CA THR A 421 -23.76 -13.72 -17.41
C THR A 421 -22.68 -12.67 -17.22
N ASP A 422 -21.45 -13.11 -16.94
CA ASP A 422 -20.29 -12.26 -16.85
C ASP A 422 -19.77 -11.95 -18.26
N LEU A 423 -20.23 -10.81 -18.82
CA LEU A 423 -19.93 -10.40 -20.20
C LEU A 423 -18.45 -10.03 -20.37
N GLN A 424 -17.80 -9.46 -19.35
CA GLN A 424 -16.37 -9.15 -19.41
C GLN A 424 -15.52 -10.44 -19.46
N LEU A 425 -15.90 -11.45 -18.69
CA LEU A 425 -15.27 -12.77 -18.74
C LEU A 425 -15.49 -13.44 -20.09
N ALA A 426 -16.70 -13.40 -20.63
CA ALA A 426 -17.02 -13.94 -21.95
C ALA A 426 -16.21 -13.25 -23.07
N ALA A 427 -16.07 -11.93 -23.03
CA ALA A 427 -15.24 -11.16 -23.96
C ALA A 427 -13.76 -11.57 -23.89
N ALA A 428 -13.21 -11.79 -22.67
CA ALA A 428 -11.83 -12.24 -22.49
C ALA A 428 -11.62 -13.66 -23.06
N GLU A 429 -12.60 -14.57 -22.89
CA GLU A 429 -12.57 -15.92 -23.49
C GLU A 429 -12.60 -15.85 -25.02
N GLU A 430 -13.41 -14.99 -25.62
CA GLU A 430 -13.49 -14.81 -27.06
C GLU A 430 -12.17 -14.28 -27.63
N VAL A 431 -11.58 -13.25 -27.00
CA VAL A 431 -10.26 -12.70 -27.37
C VAL A 431 -9.21 -13.79 -27.37
N LEU A 432 -9.10 -14.57 -26.29
CA LEU A 432 -8.10 -15.63 -26.19
C LEU A 432 -8.34 -16.79 -27.19
N THR A 433 -9.59 -17.13 -27.42
CA THR A 433 -9.96 -18.15 -28.45
C THR A 433 -9.54 -17.68 -29.84
N GLY A 434 -9.75 -16.42 -30.20
CA GLY A 434 -9.30 -15.82 -31.44
C GLY A 434 -7.77 -15.85 -31.58
N VAL A 435 -7.02 -15.49 -30.52
CA VAL A 435 -5.55 -15.54 -30.50
C VAL A 435 -5.03 -16.96 -30.66
N LEU A 436 -5.62 -17.94 -29.98
CA LEU A 436 -5.24 -19.36 -30.09
C LEU A 436 -5.49 -19.89 -31.50
N ALA A 437 -6.61 -19.53 -32.12
CA ALA A 437 -6.92 -19.93 -33.50
C ALA A 437 -5.96 -19.32 -34.54
N ALA A 438 -5.50 -18.08 -34.29
CA ALA A 438 -4.49 -17.43 -35.15
C ALA A 438 -3.10 -18.04 -35.03
N LYS A 439 -2.70 -18.50 -33.83
CA LYS A 439 -1.40 -19.18 -33.58
C LYS A 439 -1.37 -20.65 -34.06
N GLY A 440 -2.50 -21.27 -34.28
CA GLY A 440 -2.59 -22.64 -34.76
C GLY A 440 -2.62 -22.76 -36.29
N ARG A 441 -2.55 -21.65 -37.00
CA ARG A 441 -2.32 -21.55 -38.43
C ARG A 441 -0.89 -21.23 -38.76
#